data_0d9074db8067a31fcd41a050be820ec5
#
_entry.id   0d9074db8067a31fcd41a050be820ec5
#
_cell.length_a   1.000
_cell.length_b   1.000
_cell.length_c   1.000
_cell.angle_alpha   90.00
_cell.angle_beta   90.00
_cell.angle_gamma   90.00
#
_symmetry.space_group_name_H-M   'P 1'
#
loop_
_entity.id
_entity.type
_entity.pdbx_description
1 polymer ?
#
loop_
_entity_poly.entity_id
_entity_poly.type
_entity_poly.pdbx_seq_one_letter_code
_entity_poly.pdbx_strand_id
1 'polypeptide(L)'
;MKKILINLIVPALITLLLLVTIEGVLTWAKAIKHSVTHNDELKHTTYNPDLGWQNIPNIHLPDLYGPGKYVHINDQGFRNNYTIREKKSTRITRIVCSGDSFTFGQGVANDKTWCNLISTDPLIESVNLGIPGYGTDQSYLRYIKDASNLEHNIHIFAFIGADLERMTRNAQHDFGKPILKLENNKIVTENTPVPKI
;
A
#
# COMPACT_ATOMS: atom_id res chain seq x y z
N MET A 1 15.91 -46.97 -39.13
CA MET A 1 15.05 -46.53 -38.02
C MET A 1 15.81 -45.83 -36.89
N LYS A 2 16.85 -46.42 -36.25
CA LYS A 2 17.56 -45.76 -35.11
C LYS A 2 18.15 -44.37 -35.42
N LYS A 3 18.80 -44.15 -36.58
CA LYS A 3 19.37 -42.83 -36.95
C LYS A 3 18.30 -41.76 -37.15
N ILE A 4 17.15 -42.09 -37.71
CA ILE A 4 16.03 -41.13 -37.89
C ILE A 4 15.45 -40.70 -36.54
N LEU A 5 15.32 -41.61 -35.60
CA LEU A 5 14.81 -41.35 -34.26
C LEU A 5 15.77 -40.43 -33.49
N ILE A 6 17.08 -40.64 -33.57
CA ILE A 6 18.10 -39.80 -32.93
C ILE A 6 18.07 -38.38 -33.52
N ASN A 7 17.94 -38.26 -34.84
CA ASN A 7 17.91 -36.95 -35.52
C ASN A 7 16.65 -36.13 -35.19
N LEU A 8 15.61 -36.74 -34.68
CA LEU A 8 14.39 -36.04 -34.21
C LEU A 8 14.45 -35.76 -32.71
N ILE A 9 14.92 -36.72 -31.90
CA ILE A 9 14.94 -36.61 -30.45
C ILE A 9 15.97 -35.57 -29.99
N VAL A 10 17.16 -35.58 -30.55
CA VAL A 10 18.24 -34.66 -30.12
C VAL A 10 17.89 -33.19 -30.32
N PRO A 11 17.39 -32.76 -31.52
CA PRO A 11 16.95 -31.37 -31.68
C PRO A 11 15.76 -31.02 -30.75
N ALA A 12 14.80 -31.94 -30.55
CA ALA A 12 13.68 -31.69 -29.65
C ALA A 12 14.13 -31.47 -28.19
N LEU A 13 15.08 -32.26 -27.70
CA LEU A 13 15.67 -32.09 -26.37
C LEU A 13 16.47 -30.76 -26.26
N ILE A 14 17.21 -30.40 -27.28
CA ILE A 14 17.94 -29.12 -27.31
C ILE A 14 16.95 -27.94 -27.28
N THR A 15 15.92 -28.02 -28.10
CA THR A 15 14.86 -26.97 -28.11
C THR A 15 14.16 -26.86 -26.76
N LEU A 16 13.80 -27.98 -26.14
CA LEU A 16 13.20 -27.99 -24.81
C LEU A 16 14.14 -27.38 -23.76
N LEU A 17 15.43 -27.74 -23.79
CA LEU A 17 16.43 -27.19 -22.88
C LEU A 17 16.56 -25.67 -23.06
N LEU A 18 16.60 -25.18 -24.31
CA LEU A 18 16.65 -23.75 -24.61
C LEU A 18 15.41 -23.01 -24.09
N LEU A 19 14.23 -23.57 -24.26
CA LEU A 19 12.99 -22.94 -23.75
C LEU A 19 13.01 -22.83 -22.23
N VAL A 20 13.40 -23.90 -21.52
CA VAL A 20 13.51 -23.88 -20.05
C VAL A 20 14.54 -22.89 -19.56
N THR A 21 15.69 -22.78 -20.24
CA THR A 21 16.72 -21.80 -19.86
C THR A 21 16.26 -20.36 -20.09
N ILE A 22 15.58 -20.07 -21.21
CA ILE A 22 15.04 -18.74 -21.51
C ILE A 22 13.99 -18.37 -20.46
N GLU A 23 13.06 -19.28 -20.15
CA GLU A 23 12.05 -19.05 -19.11
C GLU A 23 12.68 -18.79 -17.74
N GLY A 24 13.69 -19.56 -17.36
CA GLY A 24 14.43 -19.35 -16.11
C GLY A 24 15.10 -17.97 -16.03
N VAL A 25 15.77 -17.55 -17.11
CA VAL A 25 16.39 -16.21 -17.18
C VAL A 25 15.36 -15.09 -17.12
N LEU A 26 14.23 -15.22 -17.84
CA LEU A 26 13.18 -14.21 -17.81
C LEU A 26 12.50 -14.11 -16.45
N THR A 27 12.28 -15.24 -15.78
CA THR A 27 11.72 -15.29 -14.42
C THR A 27 12.67 -14.64 -13.41
N TRP A 28 13.97 -14.96 -13.49
CA TRP A 28 14.98 -14.36 -12.64
C TRP A 28 15.11 -12.84 -12.85
N ALA A 29 15.11 -12.36 -14.11
CA ALA A 29 15.13 -10.94 -14.43
C ALA A 29 13.89 -10.21 -13.90
N LYS A 30 12.69 -10.84 -13.99
CA LYS A 30 11.45 -10.30 -13.41
C LYS A 30 11.53 -10.23 -11.88
N ALA A 31 12.08 -11.25 -11.22
CA ALA A 31 12.23 -11.28 -9.76
C ALA A 31 13.18 -10.18 -9.26
N ILE A 32 14.33 -9.96 -9.94
CA ILE A 32 15.25 -8.86 -9.61
C ILE A 32 14.54 -7.50 -9.80
N LYS A 33 13.87 -7.29 -10.94
CA LYS A 33 13.15 -6.06 -11.20
C LYS A 33 12.09 -5.80 -10.14
N HIS A 34 11.35 -6.83 -9.74
CA HIS A 34 10.32 -6.72 -8.70
C HIS A 34 10.91 -6.34 -7.33
N SER A 35 12.03 -6.97 -6.93
CA SER A 35 12.70 -6.65 -5.66
C SER A 35 13.22 -5.21 -5.62
N VAL A 36 13.78 -4.72 -6.72
CA VAL A 36 14.29 -3.34 -6.81
C VAL A 36 13.15 -2.32 -6.76
N THR A 37 12.08 -2.53 -7.54
CA THR A 37 10.93 -1.61 -7.57
C THR A 37 10.16 -1.60 -6.25
N HIS A 38 10.06 -2.73 -5.56
CA HIS A 38 9.34 -2.83 -4.30
C HIS A 38 10.00 -1.99 -3.20
N ASN A 39 11.33 -2.03 -3.07
CA ASN A 39 12.06 -1.21 -2.11
C ASN A 39 11.92 0.30 -2.40
N ASP A 40 11.83 0.69 -3.67
CA ASP A 40 11.65 2.09 -4.05
C ASP A 40 10.24 2.60 -3.73
N GLU A 41 9.22 1.76 -3.86
CA GLU A 41 7.82 2.10 -3.61
C GLU A 41 7.51 2.40 -2.13
N LEU A 42 8.31 1.88 -1.18
CA LEU A 42 8.15 2.12 0.25
C LEU A 42 9.05 3.23 0.82
N LYS A 43 9.79 3.95 -0.02
CA LYS A 43 10.67 5.07 0.41
C LYS A 43 9.96 6.17 1.18
N HIS A 44 8.65 6.25 1.06
CA HIS A 44 7.82 7.23 1.78
C HIS A 44 7.33 6.71 3.14
N THR A 45 7.77 5.52 3.59
CA THR A 45 7.33 4.92 4.84
C THR A 45 8.45 4.80 5.87
N THR A 46 8.07 4.77 7.15
CA THR A 46 8.96 4.55 8.28
C THR A 46 8.28 3.67 9.32
N TYR A 47 9.08 3.06 10.21
CA TYR A 47 8.58 2.25 11.31
C TYR A 47 7.65 3.03 12.25
N ASN A 48 6.58 2.38 12.69
CA ASN A 48 5.67 2.88 13.72
C ASN A 48 5.37 1.76 14.74
N PRO A 49 5.53 2.00 16.08
CA PRO A 49 5.36 0.97 17.10
C PRO A 49 3.91 0.47 17.25
N ASP A 50 2.92 1.26 16.85
CA ASP A 50 1.51 0.88 16.99
C ASP A 50 0.95 0.24 15.72
N LEU A 51 1.47 0.64 14.55
CA LEU A 51 0.93 0.29 13.25
C LEU A 51 1.88 -0.58 12.41
N GLY A 52 3.14 -0.77 12.85
CA GLY A 52 4.21 -1.41 12.09
C GLY A 52 4.95 -0.41 11.22
N TRP A 53 4.29 0.26 10.30
CA TRP A 53 4.83 1.36 9.48
C TRP A 53 3.80 2.45 9.26
N GLN A 54 4.27 3.62 8.87
CA GLN A 54 3.46 4.78 8.54
C GLN A 54 4.13 5.63 7.46
N ASN A 55 3.40 6.55 6.85
CA ASN A 55 4.00 7.53 5.96
C ASN A 55 4.93 8.47 6.74
N ILE A 56 6.06 8.86 6.11
CA ILE A 56 6.96 9.90 6.62
C ILE A 56 6.29 11.26 6.44
N PRO A 57 6.03 12.01 7.51
CA PRO A 57 5.45 13.35 7.39
C PRO A 57 6.39 14.31 6.63
N ASN A 58 5.80 15.32 5.97
CA ASN A 58 6.51 16.37 5.25
C ASN A 58 7.45 15.87 4.14
N ILE A 59 7.11 14.75 3.48
CA ILE A 59 7.91 14.24 2.37
C ILE A 59 7.30 14.62 1.03
N HIS A 60 8.14 15.00 0.07
CA HIS A 60 7.78 15.22 -1.32
C HIS A 60 8.71 14.45 -2.24
N LEU A 61 8.14 13.55 -3.03
CA LEU A 61 8.84 12.69 -3.99
C LEU A 61 8.27 12.97 -5.39
N PRO A 62 8.97 13.75 -6.23
CA PRO A 62 8.38 14.30 -7.47
C PRO A 62 8.04 13.23 -8.50
N ASP A 63 8.79 12.13 -8.55
CA ASP A 63 8.70 11.12 -9.61
C ASP A 63 8.71 9.68 -9.06
N LEU A 64 8.17 9.45 -7.86
CA LEU A 64 8.21 8.13 -7.19
C LEU A 64 7.67 7.01 -8.10
N TYR A 65 6.64 7.29 -8.87
CA TYR A 65 6.00 6.31 -9.77
C TYR A 65 6.24 6.62 -11.26
N GLY A 66 7.27 7.40 -11.56
CA GLY A 66 7.65 7.83 -12.89
C GLY A 66 7.35 9.32 -13.14
N PRO A 67 7.76 9.87 -14.29
CA PRO A 67 7.74 11.29 -14.57
C PRO A 67 6.37 11.95 -14.28
N GLY A 68 6.38 12.99 -13.42
CA GLY A 68 5.18 13.73 -13.01
C GLY A 68 4.24 13.01 -12.06
N LYS A 69 4.55 11.77 -11.64
CA LYS A 69 3.74 11.01 -10.68
C LYS A 69 4.27 11.21 -9.26
N TYR A 70 4.07 12.42 -8.76
CA TYR A 70 4.56 12.83 -7.45
C TYR A 70 3.75 12.23 -6.30
N VAL A 71 4.44 12.03 -5.18
CA VAL A 71 3.85 11.72 -3.88
C VAL A 71 4.19 12.85 -2.92
N HIS A 72 3.17 13.44 -2.34
CA HIS A 72 3.31 14.42 -1.27
C HIS A 72 2.54 13.93 -0.04
N ILE A 73 3.23 13.86 1.08
CA ILE A 73 2.67 13.54 2.39
C ILE A 73 2.76 14.80 3.25
N ASN A 74 1.64 15.25 3.79
CA ASN A 74 1.60 16.44 4.63
C ASN A 74 2.27 16.22 6.01
N ASP A 75 2.27 17.24 6.83
CA ASP A 75 2.83 17.25 8.19
C ASP A 75 2.16 16.23 9.16
N GLN A 76 0.92 15.81 8.85
CA GLN A 76 0.16 14.82 9.61
C GLN A 76 0.37 13.37 9.12
N GLY A 77 1.18 13.16 8.08
CA GLY A 77 1.39 11.85 7.47
C GLY A 77 0.26 11.40 6.52
N PHE A 78 -0.64 12.31 6.12
CA PHE A 78 -1.69 12.04 5.15
C PHE A 78 -1.21 12.32 3.73
N ARG A 79 -1.70 11.56 2.76
CA ARG A 79 -1.40 11.83 1.36
C ARG A 79 -2.26 12.99 0.82
N ASN A 80 -1.99 14.17 1.37
CA ASN A 80 -2.65 15.42 1.05
C ASN A 80 -1.60 16.50 0.77
N ASN A 81 -1.95 17.51 -0.03
CA ASN A 81 -1.04 18.61 -0.38
C ASN A 81 -1.03 19.75 0.67
N TYR A 82 -1.85 19.63 1.71
CA TYR A 82 -2.01 20.64 2.76
C TYR A 82 -2.36 20.00 4.10
N THR A 83 -2.17 20.74 5.19
CA THR A 83 -2.53 20.33 6.56
C THR A 83 -4.03 20.34 6.74
N ILE A 84 -4.57 19.27 7.31
CA ILE A 84 -5.99 19.12 7.62
C ILE A 84 -6.27 19.67 9.02
N ARG A 85 -7.16 20.65 9.14
CA ARG A 85 -7.56 21.21 10.42
C ARG A 85 -8.50 20.25 11.16
N GLU A 86 -8.42 20.17 12.47
CA GLU A 86 -9.34 19.32 13.26
C GLU A 86 -10.81 19.69 12.99
N LYS A 87 -11.16 20.98 13.07
CA LYS A 87 -12.48 21.49 12.73
C LYS A 87 -12.55 21.84 11.25
N LYS A 88 -13.61 21.44 10.59
CA LYS A 88 -13.93 21.84 9.22
C LYS A 88 -14.83 23.08 9.18
N SER A 89 -14.86 23.78 8.04
CA SER A 89 -15.89 24.79 7.79
C SER A 89 -17.28 24.12 7.70
N THR A 90 -18.29 24.79 8.20
CA THR A 90 -19.69 24.31 8.13
C THR A 90 -20.20 24.14 6.70
N ARG A 91 -19.58 24.83 5.74
CA ARG A 91 -19.92 24.74 4.30
C ARG A 91 -19.24 23.56 3.60
N ILE A 92 -18.24 22.95 4.21
CA ILE A 92 -17.43 21.89 3.61
C ILE A 92 -17.98 20.53 4.05
N THR A 93 -18.13 19.62 3.11
CA THR A 93 -18.27 18.19 3.37
C THR A 93 -16.90 17.55 3.41
N ARG A 94 -16.47 17.08 4.58
CA ARG A 94 -15.19 16.36 4.70
C ARG A 94 -15.42 14.87 4.61
N ILE A 95 -14.60 14.22 3.77
CA ILE A 95 -14.59 12.77 3.53
C ILE A 95 -13.22 12.24 3.94
N VAL A 96 -13.20 11.28 4.87
CA VAL A 96 -11.98 10.56 5.27
C VAL A 96 -11.93 9.25 4.49
N CYS A 97 -10.80 8.95 3.84
CA CYS A 97 -10.57 7.75 3.05
C CYS A 97 -9.52 6.88 3.74
N SER A 98 -9.91 5.70 4.22
CA SER A 98 -9.00 4.69 4.80
C SER A 98 -8.87 3.48 3.88
N GLY A 99 -7.70 2.84 3.89
CA GLY A 99 -7.43 1.64 3.12
C GLY A 99 -5.94 1.42 2.88
N ASP A 100 -5.66 0.55 1.94
CA ASP A 100 -4.34 0.09 1.55
C ASP A 100 -3.68 0.93 0.43
N SER A 101 -2.88 0.27 -0.42
CA SER A 101 -2.21 0.87 -1.59
C SER A 101 -3.18 1.46 -2.62
N PHE A 102 -4.39 0.91 -2.74
CA PHE A 102 -5.42 1.45 -3.64
C PHE A 102 -5.96 2.79 -3.13
N THR A 103 -6.16 2.92 -1.82
CA THR A 103 -6.57 4.19 -1.21
C THR A 103 -5.41 5.18 -1.19
N PHE A 104 -4.21 4.73 -0.86
CA PHE A 104 -3.02 5.54 -1.02
C PHE A 104 -2.90 6.09 -2.44
N GLY A 105 -3.26 5.29 -3.46
CA GLY A 105 -3.12 5.64 -4.87
C GLY A 105 -1.72 5.33 -5.40
N GLN A 106 -1.21 4.11 -5.10
CA GLN A 106 0.07 3.64 -5.62
C GLN A 106 0.07 3.69 -7.15
N GLY A 107 1.14 4.23 -7.74
CA GLY A 107 1.30 4.34 -9.19
C GLY A 107 0.73 5.61 -9.83
N VAL A 108 0.05 6.50 -9.07
CA VAL A 108 -0.50 7.76 -9.59
C VAL A 108 -0.01 8.96 -8.79
N ALA A 109 -0.12 10.18 -9.37
CA ALA A 109 0.17 11.44 -8.68
C ALA A 109 -0.87 11.73 -7.58
N ASN A 110 -0.55 12.64 -6.64
CA ASN A 110 -1.46 12.99 -5.54
C ASN A 110 -2.83 13.45 -6.03
N ASP A 111 -2.88 14.29 -7.04
CA ASP A 111 -4.11 14.84 -7.63
C ASP A 111 -4.92 13.81 -8.41
N LYS A 112 -4.37 12.62 -8.66
CA LYS A 112 -5.00 11.51 -9.40
C LYS A 112 -5.43 10.35 -8.49
N THR A 113 -5.24 10.44 -7.19
CA THR A 113 -5.79 9.43 -6.28
C THR A 113 -7.32 9.54 -6.26
N TRP A 114 -8.03 8.41 -6.15
CA TRP A 114 -9.50 8.44 -6.13
C TRP A 114 -10.04 9.31 -4.99
N CYS A 115 -9.38 9.29 -3.82
CA CYS A 115 -9.74 10.10 -2.67
C CYS A 115 -9.62 11.60 -2.98
N ASN A 116 -8.57 12.03 -3.71
CA ASN A 116 -8.43 13.43 -4.10
C ASN A 116 -9.38 13.81 -5.24
N LEU A 117 -9.71 12.89 -6.13
CA LEU A 117 -10.66 13.14 -7.22
C LEU A 117 -12.09 13.41 -6.72
N ILE A 118 -12.48 12.88 -5.57
CA ILE A 118 -13.76 13.20 -4.93
C ILE A 118 -13.81 14.69 -4.53
N SER A 119 -12.67 15.29 -4.17
CA SER A 119 -12.58 16.70 -3.75
C SER A 119 -12.31 17.68 -4.89
N THR A 120 -12.69 17.34 -6.12
CA THR A 120 -12.68 18.31 -7.24
C THR A 120 -13.77 19.37 -7.07
N ASP A 121 -14.84 19.08 -6.35
CA ASP A 121 -15.82 20.09 -5.90
C ASP A 121 -15.20 20.90 -4.75
N PRO A 122 -15.17 22.25 -4.82
CA PRO A 122 -14.60 23.10 -3.77
C PRO A 122 -15.33 23.04 -2.43
N LEU A 123 -16.52 22.43 -2.37
CA LEU A 123 -17.26 22.18 -1.13
C LEU A 123 -16.94 20.81 -0.52
N ILE A 124 -16.09 20.03 -1.13
CA ILE A 124 -15.65 18.72 -0.63
C ILE A 124 -14.15 18.76 -0.30
N GLU A 125 -13.82 18.38 0.91
CA GLU A 125 -12.43 18.15 1.36
C GLU A 125 -12.22 16.67 1.60
N SER A 126 -11.20 16.07 0.98
CA SER A 126 -10.82 14.69 1.21
C SER A 126 -9.56 14.57 2.04
N VAL A 127 -9.50 13.55 2.89
CA VAL A 127 -8.35 13.20 3.72
C VAL A 127 -7.93 11.77 3.39
N ASN A 128 -6.76 11.60 2.80
CA ASN A 128 -6.27 10.31 2.36
C ASN A 128 -5.34 9.67 3.41
N LEU A 129 -5.85 8.66 4.12
CA LEU A 129 -5.15 7.86 5.13
C LEU A 129 -4.54 6.57 4.56
N GLY A 130 -4.64 6.31 3.27
CA GLY A 130 -4.14 5.07 2.67
C GLY A 130 -2.67 4.84 2.95
N ILE A 131 -2.30 3.57 3.19
CA ILE A 131 -0.90 3.13 3.30
C ILE A 131 -0.71 1.81 2.56
N PRO A 132 0.28 1.72 1.67
CA PRO A 132 0.56 0.47 0.96
C PRO A 132 0.83 -0.70 1.91
N GLY A 133 0.22 -1.85 1.60
CA GLY A 133 0.43 -3.09 2.33
C GLY A 133 -0.39 -3.26 3.61
N TYR A 134 -1.18 -2.27 4.02
CA TYR A 134 -2.05 -2.41 5.19
C TYR A 134 -3.11 -3.49 4.97
N GLY A 135 -3.44 -4.19 6.07
CA GLY A 135 -4.68 -4.94 6.19
C GLY A 135 -5.82 -4.04 6.67
N THR A 136 -7.03 -4.57 6.71
CA THR A 136 -8.20 -3.86 7.25
C THR A 136 -8.01 -3.47 8.72
N ASP A 137 -7.35 -4.32 9.51
CA ASP A 137 -6.98 -4.05 10.91
C ASP A 137 -6.12 -2.78 11.07
N GLN A 138 -5.03 -2.68 10.29
CA GLN A 138 -4.14 -1.51 10.35
C GLN A 138 -4.82 -0.24 9.84
N SER A 139 -5.62 -0.35 8.77
CA SER A 139 -6.40 0.77 8.23
C SER A 139 -7.42 1.29 9.25
N TYR A 140 -8.07 0.40 10.02
CA TYR A 140 -8.95 0.75 11.11
C TYR A 140 -8.21 1.45 12.27
N LEU A 141 -7.11 0.84 12.75
CA LEU A 141 -6.29 1.41 13.82
C LEU A 141 -5.75 2.80 13.46
N ARG A 142 -5.31 2.97 12.20
CA ARG A 142 -4.86 4.27 11.72
C ARG A 142 -5.98 5.30 11.74
N TYR A 143 -7.18 4.96 11.28
CA TYR A 143 -8.31 5.86 11.34
C TYR A 143 -8.61 6.29 12.79
N ILE A 144 -8.67 5.34 13.73
CA ILE A 144 -8.93 5.63 15.14
C ILE A 144 -7.86 6.55 15.71
N LYS A 145 -6.59 6.30 15.40
CA LYS A 145 -5.45 7.07 15.93
C LYS A 145 -5.35 8.47 15.33
N ASP A 146 -5.44 8.58 14.00
CA ASP A 146 -4.99 9.78 13.29
C ASP A 146 -6.15 10.66 12.78
N ALA A 147 -7.37 10.12 12.66
CA ALA A 147 -8.47 10.84 12.03
C ALA A 147 -9.81 10.77 12.74
N SER A 148 -9.99 9.96 13.78
CA SER A 148 -11.26 9.89 14.50
C SER A 148 -11.64 11.21 15.17
N ASN A 149 -10.66 12.04 15.55
CA ASN A 149 -10.86 13.36 16.13
C ASN A 149 -11.05 14.47 15.09
N LEU A 150 -10.80 14.20 13.81
CA LEU A 150 -11.09 15.16 12.75
C LEU A 150 -12.60 15.26 12.56
N GLU A 151 -13.14 16.47 12.64
CA GLU A 151 -14.54 16.69 12.29
C GLU A 151 -14.76 16.34 10.81
N HIS A 152 -15.56 15.32 10.54
CA HIS A 152 -15.86 14.83 9.17
C HIS A 152 -17.31 14.36 9.05
N ASN A 153 -17.80 14.29 7.81
CA ASN A 153 -19.18 13.90 7.52
C ASN A 153 -19.26 12.42 7.08
N ILE A 154 -18.25 11.95 6.36
CA ILE A 154 -18.24 10.61 5.75
C ILE A 154 -16.87 9.98 5.99
N HIS A 155 -16.86 8.71 6.36
CA HIS A 155 -15.69 7.86 6.35
C HIS A 155 -15.88 6.75 5.32
N ILE A 156 -15.03 6.72 4.30
CA ILE A 156 -14.98 5.64 3.30
C ILE A 156 -13.87 4.68 3.70
N PHE A 157 -14.26 3.48 4.09
CA PHE A 157 -13.35 2.40 4.43
C PHE A 157 -13.24 1.45 3.24
N ALA A 158 -12.21 1.63 2.40
CA ALA A 158 -12.00 0.84 1.20
C ALA A 158 -11.02 -0.30 1.47
N PHE A 159 -11.34 -1.50 1.00
CA PHE A 159 -10.49 -2.69 1.15
C PHE A 159 -10.65 -3.65 -0.02
N ILE A 160 -9.66 -4.51 -0.22
CA ILE A 160 -9.67 -5.61 -1.19
C ILE A 160 -9.58 -6.96 -0.44
N GLY A 161 -9.84 -8.07 -1.14
CA GLY A 161 -9.78 -9.40 -0.52
C GLY A 161 -8.44 -9.73 0.14
N ALA A 162 -7.33 -9.26 -0.44
CA ALA A 162 -5.99 -9.43 0.13
C ALA A 162 -5.81 -8.75 1.50
N ASP A 163 -6.54 -7.67 1.80
CA ASP A 163 -6.43 -6.97 3.08
C ASP A 163 -7.01 -7.78 4.23
N LEU A 164 -8.00 -8.62 3.95
CA LEU A 164 -8.56 -9.59 4.90
C LEU A 164 -7.55 -10.70 5.21
N GLU A 165 -6.79 -11.17 4.21
CA GLU A 165 -5.72 -12.13 4.44
C GLU A 165 -4.59 -11.50 5.27
N ARG A 166 -4.24 -10.23 5.03
CA ARG A 166 -3.21 -9.50 5.78
C ARG A 166 -3.55 -9.38 7.26
N MET A 167 -4.84 -9.36 7.65
CA MET A 167 -5.25 -9.33 9.07
C MET A 167 -4.77 -10.55 9.86
N THR A 168 -4.55 -11.69 9.21
CA THR A 168 -4.11 -12.93 9.88
C THR A 168 -2.60 -13.02 10.06
N ARG A 169 -1.83 -12.07 9.51
CA ARG A 169 -0.36 -12.05 9.53
C ARG A 169 0.14 -11.15 10.65
N ASN A 170 1.27 -11.51 11.25
CA ASN A 170 1.97 -10.69 12.25
C ASN A 170 3.11 -9.84 11.66
N ALA A 171 3.38 -9.97 10.37
CA ALA A 171 4.37 -9.19 9.63
C ALA A 171 3.97 -9.02 8.16
N GLN A 172 4.44 -7.94 7.54
CA GLN A 172 4.27 -7.63 6.12
C GLN A 172 5.39 -6.67 5.68
N HIS A 173 6.00 -6.86 4.50
CA HIS A 173 7.03 -5.98 3.93
C HIS A 173 8.22 -5.71 4.88
N ASP A 174 8.75 -6.73 5.53
CA ASP A 174 9.85 -6.61 6.51
C ASP A 174 9.51 -5.76 7.74
N PHE A 175 8.24 -5.44 7.97
CA PHE A 175 7.73 -4.83 9.19
C PHE A 175 6.87 -5.83 9.96
N GLY A 176 6.99 -5.80 11.28
CA GLY A 176 5.97 -6.39 12.13
C GLY A 176 4.66 -5.61 11.99
N LYS A 177 3.55 -6.19 12.40
CA LYS A 177 2.25 -5.50 12.40
C LYS A 177 1.42 -5.86 13.62
N PRO A 178 0.51 -4.97 14.06
CA PRO A 178 -0.46 -5.29 15.09
C PRO A 178 -1.44 -6.36 14.60
N ILE A 179 -2.06 -7.05 15.54
CA ILE A 179 -3.12 -8.02 15.30
C ILE A 179 -4.33 -7.60 16.12
N LEU A 180 -5.49 -7.50 15.49
CA LEU A 180 -6.76 -7.27 16.19
C LEU A 180 -7.42 -8.59 16.54
N LYS A 181 -7.90 -8.70 17.78
CA LYS A 181 -8.71 -9.81 18.27
C LYS A 181 -10.00 -9.29 18.91
N LEU A 182 -11.01 -10.13 18.91
CA LEU A 182 -12.24 -9.88 19.65
C LEU A 182 -12.21 -10.69 20.95
N GLU A 183 -12.07 -10.01 22.08
CA GLU A 183 -12.11 -10.60 23.41
C GLU A 183 -13.22 -9.96 24.25
N ASN A 184 -14.09 -10.79 24.82
CA ASN A 184 -15.22 -10.32 25.63
C ASN A 184 -16.03 -9.19 24.95
N ASN A 185 -16.28 -9.34 23.67
CA ASN A 185 -17.00 -8.36 22.82
C ASN A 185 -16.28 -6.99 22.67
N LYS A 186 -14.98 -6.94 22.93
CA LYS A 186 -14.13 -5.75 22.75
C LYS A 186 -13.00 -6.06 21.80
N ILE A 187 -12.67 -5.11 20.94
CA ILE A 187 -11.48 -5.20 20.09
C ILE A 187 -10.26 -4.93 20.94
N VAL A 188 -9.34 -5.88 20.99
CA VAL A 188 -8.03 -5.75 21.62
C VAL A 188 -6.93 -5.83 20.56
N THR A 189 -5.81 -5.16 20.82
CA THR A 189 -4.67 -5.15 19.92
C THR A 189 -3.54 -5.96 20.55
N GLU A 190 -3.06 -6.97 19.84
CA GLU A 190 -1.87 -7.74 20.18
C GLU A 190 -0.67 -7.34 19.33
N ASN A 191 0.52 -7.87 19.68
CA ASN A 191 1.77 -7.60 18.99
C ASN A 191 2.11 -6.10 18.94
N THR A 192 1.73 -5.36 19.97
CA THR A 192 2.08 -3.95 20.18
C THR A 192 2.81 -3.77 21.51
N PRO A 193 3.91 -2.98 21.60
CA PRO A 193 4.55 -2.30 20.47
C PRO A 193 5.07 -3.29 19.43
N VAL A 194 4.84 -2.97 18.15
CA VAL A 194 5.23 -3.85 17.05
C VAL A 194 6.76 -4.02 17.04
N PRO A 195 7.29 -5.26 16.97
CA PRO A 195 8.72 -5.47 16.90
C PRO A 195 9.32 -4.93 15.61
N LYS A 196 10.53 -4.35 15.69
CA LYS A 196 11.36 -4.08 14.51
C LYS A 196 11.93 -5.42 14.03
N ILE A 197 11.74 -5.73 12.77
CA ILE A 197 12.30 -6.91 12.12
C ILE A 197 13.56 -6.49 11.36
#